data_7376706bfd7873cb49334adfe26ca0a0
#
_entry.id   7376706bfd7873cb49334adfe26ca0a0
#
_cell.length_a   1.000
_cell.length_b   1.000
_cell.length_c   1.000
_cell.angle_alpha   90.00
_cell.angle_beta   90.00
_cell.angle_gamma   90.00
#
_symmetry.space_group_name_H-M   'P 1'
#
loop_
_entity.id
_entity.type
_entity.pdbx_description
1 polymer ?
#
loop_
_entity_poly.entity_id
_entity_poly.type
_entity_poly.pdbx_seq_one_letter_code
_entity_poly.pdbx_strand_id
1 'polypeptide(L)'
;PMTALNPTRRIGLQMMDVIRHHQPISRREARAKAIALLEEMQIPDAVEVMSRYPFELSGGMRQRVMIALAFSCEPQLIIADEPTTALDVTVQLQVLRLLKHKARASGTAVLFISHDMAVVSQLCDSVYVMYAGSVIESGVKADVIHHPRHPYTIGLLQCAPEHGVPRQLLPAIPGTVPNLTHLPDGCAFRDRCYAAGAQCENVPALTACGDNNQRCACWYPQQEVISV
;
A
#
# COMPACT_ATOMS: atom_id res chain seq x y z
N PRO A 1 -2.65 11.71 4.59
CA PRO A 1 -2.17 13.06 4.24
C PRO A 1 -2.90 14.16 5.01
N MET A 2 -4.12 13.90 5.44
CA MET A 2 -4.92 14.91 6.16
C MET A 2 -4.32 15.30 7.51
N THR A 3 -3.61 14.40 8.17
CA THR A 3 -3.04 14.57 9.51
C THR A 3 -1.52 14.79 9.53
N ALA A 4 -0.82 14.45 8.44
CA ALA A 4 0.64 14.48 8.40
C ALA A 4 1.22 15.87 8.08
N LEU A 5 0.50 16.71 7.31
CA LEU A 5 0.87 18.10 7.11
C LEU A 5 0.29 18.97 8.21
N ASN A 6 1.12 19.81 8.83
CA ASN A 6 0.65 20.77 9.83
C ASN A 6 -0.23 21.85 9.16
N PRO A 7 -1.54 21.92 9.49
CA PRO A 7 -2.47 22.82 8.80
C PRO A 7 -2.18 24.30 9.03
N THR A 8 -1.48 24.66 10.10
CA THR A 8 -1.18 26.06 10.46
C THR A 8 0.15 26.56 9.90
N ARG A 9 0.86 25.72 9.13
CA ARG A 9 2.16 26.07 8.52
C ARG A 9 2.10 25.97 7.01
N ARG A 10 2.74 26.92 6.34
CA ARG A 10 2.86 26.94 4.88
C ARG A 10 3.65 25.72 4.37
N ILE A 11 3.29 25.20 3.21
CA ILE A 11 3.92 24.02 2.59
C ILE A 11 5.44 24.22 2.47
N GLY A 12 5.88 25.33 1.92
CA GLY A 12 7.31 25.60 1.73
C GLY A 12 8.11 25.62 3.02
N LEU A 13 7.55 26.11 4.11
CA LEU A 13 8.24 26.09 5.42
C LEU A 13 8.42 24.67 5.92
N GLN A 14 7.39 23.84 5.81
CA GLN A 14 7.46 22.44 6.24
C GLN A 14 8.49 21.65 5.43
N MET A 15 8.49 21.82 4.10
CA MET A 15 9.45 21.17 3.22
C MET A 15 10.89 21.62 3.50
N MET A 16 11.12 22.92 3.58
CA MET A 16 12.47 23.45 3.84
C MET A 16 13.01 23.03 5.21
N ASP A 17 12.16 22.93 6.24
CA ASP A 17 12.60 22.49 7.57
C ASP A 17 13.07 21.04 7.54
N VAL A 18 12.30 20.15 6.89
CA VAL A 18 12.69 18.74 6.75
C VAL A 18 14.00 18.62 5.94
N ILE A 19 14.09 19.28 4.79
CA ILE A 19 15.28 19.24 3.95
C ILE A 19 16.53 19.72 4.72
N ARG A 20 16.43 20.85 5.43
CA ARG A 20 17.54 21.41 6.19
C ARG A 20 17.90 20.66 7.46
N HIS A 21 16.94 19.90 8.01
CA HIS A 21 17.23 19.03 9.15
C HIS A 21 18.14 17.85 8.74
N HIS A 22 17.93 17.32 7.55
CA HIS A 22 18.66 16.14 7.06
C HIS A 22 19.86 16.48 6.17
N GLN A 23 19.94 17.70 5.64
CA GLN A 23 21.00 18.12 4.71
C GLN A 23 21.60 19.47 5.15
N PRO A 24 22.93 19.61 5.19
CA PRO A 24 23.61 20.84 5.58
C PRO A 24 23.62 21.87 4.44
N ILE A 25 22.43 22.31 4.01
CA ILE A 25 22.27 23.27 2.90
C ILE A 25 21.63 24.58 3.37
N SER A 26 21.87 25.65 2.62
CA SER A 26 21.30 26.96 2.90
C SER A 26 19.78 26.98 2.71
N ARG A 27 19.12 27.98 3.30
CA ARG A 27 17.68 28.19 3.11
C ARG A 27 17.30 28.42 1.64
N ARG A 28 18.19 29.07 0.86
CA ARG A 28 17.98 29.31 -0.57
C ARG A 28 18.01 27.99 -1.37
N GLU A 29 18.97 27.13 -1.10
CA GLU A 29 19.09 25.82 -1.73
C GLU A 29 17.94 24.90 -1.34
N ALA A 30 17.56 24.87 -0.04
CA ALA A 30 16.40 24.10 0.43
C ALA A 30 15.11 24.54 -0.28
N ARG A 31 14.94 25.87 -0.49
CA ARG A 31 13.79 26.38 -1.24
C ARG A 31 13.80 25.92 -2.69
N ALA A 32 14.94 26.00 -3.36
CA ALA A 32 15.08 25.55 -4.74
C ALA A 32 14.80 24.04 -4.87
N LYS A 33 15.36 23.22 -3.97
CA LYS A 33 15.11 21.77 -3.91
C LYS A 33 13.63 21.47 -3.67
N ALA A 34 12.97 22.17 -2.75
CA ALA A 34 11.55 21.99 -2.48
C ALA A 34 10.67 22.29 -3.72
N ILE A 35 10.95 23.38 -4.45
CA ILE A 35 10.23 23.73 -5.67
C ILE A 35 10.44 22.63 -6.73
N ALA A 36 11.67 22.19 -6.97
CA ALA A 36 11.97 21.14 -7.95
C ALA A 36 11.22 19.84 -7.63
N LEU A 37 11.15 19.44 -6.34
CA LEU A 37 10.41 18.26 -5.91
C LEU A 37 8.89 18.39 -6.14
N LEU A 38 8.32 19.59 -5.94
CA LEU A 38 6.91 19.86 -6.24
C LEU A 38 6.63 19.77 -7.74
N GLU A 39 7.54 20.29 -8.57
CA GLU A 39 7.46 20.20 -10.04
C GLU A 39 7.55 18.75 -10.51
N GLU A 40 8.48 17.95 -9.97
CA GLU A 40 8.60 16.50 -10.24
C GLU A 40 7.30 15.75 -9.89
N MET A 41 6.60 16.18 -8.84
CA MET A 41 5.28 15.64 -8.48
C MET A 41 4.15 16.24 -9.29
N GLN A 42 4.45 16.95 -10.39
CA GLN A 42 3.47 17.56 -11.28
C GLN A 42 2.46 18.47 -10.54
N ILE A 43 2.93 19.21 -9.55
CA ILE A 43 2.13 20.22 -8.85
C ILE A 43 2.21 21.51 -9.67
N PRO A 44 1.07 22.01 -10.16
CA PRO A 44 1.04 23.28 -10.89
C PRO A 44 1.44 24.43 -9.97
N ASP A 45 2.08 25.45 -10.54
CA ASP A 45 2.49 26.66 -9.83
C ASP A 45 3.27 26.38 -8.53
N ALA A 46 4.26 25.47 -8.61
CA ALA A 46 5.04 25.00 -7.47
C ALA A 46 5.59 26.15 -6.59
N VAL A 47 6.02 27.25 -7.22
CA VAL A 47 6.51 28.44 -6.53
C VAL A 47 5.43 29.09 -5.67
N GLU A 48 4.21 29.18 -6.17
CA GLU A 48 3.07 29.72 -5.42
C GLU A 48 2.63 28.78 -4.30
N VAL A 49 2.60 27.48 -4.58
CA VAL A 49 2.26 26.43 -3.60
C VAL A 49 3.17 26.46 -2.37
N MET A 50 4.42 26.88 -2.50
CA MET A 50 5.32 27.09 -1.36
C MET A 50 4.76 28.08 -0.33
N SER A 51 3.92 29.01 -0.73
CA SER A 51 3.32 30.03 0.14
C SER A 51 1.95 29.63 0.71
N ARG A 52 1.31 28.60 0.13
CA ARG A 52 -0.02 28.11 0.53
C ARG A 52 0.02 27.26 1.80
N TYR A 53 -1.12 27.15 2.45
CA TYR A 53 -1.38 26.22 3.55
C TYR A 53 -1.98 24.92 3.05
N PRO A 54 -1.87 23.81 3.80
CA PRO A 54 -2.43 22.52 3.38
C PRO A 54 -3.92 22.55 3.04
N PHE A 55 -4.72 23.32 3.75
CA PHE A 55 -6.17 23.41 3.52
C PHE A 55 -6.55 24.13 2.22
N GLU A 56 -5.64 24.88 1.63
CA GLU A 56 -5.82 25.56 0.33
C GLU A 56 -5.55 24.63 -0.87
N LEU A 57 -5.11 23.39 -0.60
CA LEU A 57 -4.78 22.40 -1.62
C LEU A 57 -5.87 21.33 -1.71
N SER A 58 -6.10 20.80 -2.92
CA SER A 58 -6.93 19.60 -3.11
C SER A 58 -6.32 18.37 -2.41
N GLY A 59 -7.12 17.31 -2.20
CA GLY A 59 -6.64 16.06 -1.60
C GLY A 59 -5.46 15.46 -2.38
N GLY A 60 -5.57 15.39 -3.71
CA GLY A 60 -4.50 14.89 -4.56
C GLY A 60 -3.24 15.76 -4.54
N MET A 61 -3.38 17.09 -4.46
CA MET A 61 -2.22 17.97 -4.31
C MET A 61 -1.53 17.77 -2.95
N ARG A 62 -2.30 17.66 -1.87
CA ARG A 62 -1.72 17.35 -0.54
C ARG A 62 -0.96 16.04 -0.55
N GLN A 63 -1.49 15.02 -1.21
CA GLN A 63 -0.82 13.72 -1.31
C GLN A 63 0.48 13.83 -2.12
N ARG A 64 0.50 14.56 -3.23
CA ARG A 64 1.70 14.81 -4.04
C ARG A 64 2.76 15.59 -3.24
N VAL A 65 2.36 16.58 -2.44
CA VAL A 65 3.25 17.29 -1.50
C VAL A 65 3.85 16.32 -0.47
N MET A 66 3.06 15.39 0.08
CA MET A 66 3.55 14.38 1.01
C MET A 66 4.57 13.45 0.37
N ILE A 67 4.33 13.02 -0.86
CA ILE A 67 5.30 12.21 -1.62
C ILE A 67 6.57 13.01 -1.89
N ALA A 68 6.46 14.26 -2.34
CA ALA A 68 7.62 15.16 -2.52
C ALA A 68 8.44 15.29 -1.23
N LEU A 69 7.75 15.44 -0.10
CA LEU A 69 8.38 15.54 1.22
C LEU A 69 9.11 14.25 1.60
N ALA A 70 8.49 13.09 1.37
CA ALA A 70 9.11 11.79 1.64
C ALA A 70 10.40 11.58 0.83
N PHE A 71 10.42 11.98 -0.44
CA PHE A 71 11.61 11.87 -1.28
C PHE A 71 12.66 12.97 -1.04
N SER A 72 12.33 14.02 -0.28
CA SER A 72 13.21 15.18 -0.10
C SER A 72 14.56 14.87 0.55
N CYS A 73 14.63 13.78 1.30
CA CYS A 73 15.84 13.32 2.00
C CYS A 73 16.53 12.13 1.30
N GLU A 74 16.16 11.82 0.06
CA GLU A 74 16.75 10.74 -0.74
C GLU A 74 16.76 9.39 0.03
N PRO A 75 15.60 8.92 0.51
CA PRO A 75 15.54 7.74 1.36
C PRO A 75 15.83 6.46 0.57
N GLN A 76 16.38 5.46 1.25
CA GLN A 76 16.54 4.10 0.70
C GLN A 76 15.21 3.33 0.70
N LEU A 77 14.32 3.64 1.65
CA LEU A 77 13.02 3.01 1.82
C LEU A 77 11.94 4.05 2.16
N ILE A 78 10.80 3.96 1.51
CA ILE A 78 9.58 4.68 1.87
C ILE A 78 8.53 3.66 2.32
N ILE A 79 7.89 3.93 3.47
CA ILE A 79 6.71 3.19 3.93
C ILE A 79 5.48 4.03 3.57
N ALA A 80 4.66 3.50 2.67
CA ALA A 80 3.43 4.12 2.20
C ALA A 80 2.22 3.35 2.75
N ASP A 81 1.70 3.80 3.88
CA ASP A 81 0.56 3.21 4.57
C ASP A 81 -0.73 3.87 4.11
N GLU A 82 -1.53 3.12 3.34
CA GLU A 82 -2.77 3.56 2.70
C GLU A 82 -2.67 4.96 2.04
N PRO A 83 -1.69 5.20 1.18
CA PRO A 83 -1.34 6.56 0.75
C PRO A 83 -2.41 7.24 -0.11
N THR A 84 -3.45 6.53 -0.51
CA THR A 84 -4.51 7.04 -1.40
C THR A 84 -5.90 6.99 -0.80
N THR A 85 -6.02 6.66 0.48
CA THR A 85 -7.29 6.70 1.21
C THR A 85 -7.91 8.10 1.10
N ALA A 86 -9.20 8.17 0.77
CA ALA A 86 -9.97 9.39 0.56
C ALA A 86 -9.65 10.19 -0.74
N LEU A 87 -9.02 9.57 -1.73
CA LEU A 87 -8.92 10.09 -3.10
C LEU A 87 -9.92 9.38 -4.02
N ASP A 88 -10.40 10.09 -5.04
CA ASP A 88 -11.12 9.44 -6.14
C ASP A 88 -10.19 8.54 -6.96
N VAL A 89 -10.75 7.53 -7.62
CA VAL A 89 -10.00 6.49 -8.34
C VAL A 89 -9.03 7.08 -9.39
N THR A 90 -9.45 8.14 -10.09
CA THR A 90 -8.62 8.73 -11.13
C THR A 90 -7.39 9.43 -10.55
N VAL A 91 -7.59 10.22 -9.49
CA VAL A 91 -6.50 10.92 -8.79
C VAL A 91 -5.60 9.90 -8.08
N GLN A 92 -6.19 8.86 -7.48
CA GLN A 92 -5.44 7.76 -6.87
C GLN A 92 -4.44 7.15 -7.85
N LEU A 93 -4.89 6.73 -9.03
CA LEU A 93 -4.01 6.12 -10.03
C LEU A 93 -2.89 7.06 -10.48
N GLN A 94 -3.18 8.36 -10.64
CA GLN A 94 -2.17 9.36 -11.00
C GLN A 94 -1.10 9.49 -9.92
N VAL A 95 -1.50 9.62 -8.65
CA VAL A 95 -0.59 9.74 -7.51
C VAL A 95 0.30 8.50 -7.38
N LEU A 96 -0.29 7.31 -7.54
CA LEU A 96 0.44 6.05 -7.44
C LEU A 96 1.45 5.85 -8.59
N ARG A 97 1.11 6.28 -9.81
CA ARG A 97 2.05 6.28 -10.95
C ARG A 97 3.24 7.21 -10.70
N LEU A 98 3.00 8.39 -10.12
CA LEU A 98 4.06 9.32 -9.74
C LEU A 98 4.97 8.73 -8.67
N LEU A 99 4.40 8.12 -7.62
CA LEU A 99 5.17 7.43 -6.57
C LEU A 99 6.07 6.34 -7.18
N LYS A 100 5.50 5.46 -8.01
CA LYS A 100 6.24 4.37 -8.67
C LYS A 100 7.35 4.88 -9.58
N HIS A 101 7.04 5.90 -10.39
CA HIS A 101 8.01 6.52 -11.29
C HIS A 101 9.19 7.12 -10.52
N LYS A 102 8.90 7.91 -9.49
CA LYS A 102 9.94 8.55 -8.67
C LYS A 102 10.77 7.54 -7.92
N ALA A 103 10.16 6.52 -7.32
CA ALA A 103 10.85 5.45 -6.61
C ALA A 103 11.84 4.71 -7.52
N ARG A 104 11.42 4.36 -8.74
CA ARG A 104 12.30 3.73 -9.73
C ARG A 104 13.44 4.65 -10.17
N ALA A 105 13.16 5.91 -10.45
CA ALA A 105 14.15 6.88 -10.88
C ALA A 105 15.22 7.16 -9.82
N SER A 106 14.84 7.11 -8.53
CA SER A 106 15.76 7.34 -7.40
C SER A 106 16.37 6.06 -6.82
N GLY A 107 15.97 4.85 -7.27
CA GLY A 107 16.40 3.59 -6.68
C GLY A 107 15.87 3.36 -5.25
N THR A 108 14.79 4.05 -4.86
CA THR A 108 14.17 3.94 -3.54
C THR A 108 13.25 2.74 -3.49
N ALA A 109 13.38 1.89 -2.48
CA ALA A 109 12.43 0.82 -2.21
C ALA A 109 11.13 1.42 -1.62
N VAL A 110 9.98 0.80 -1.93
CA VAL A 110 8.69 1.21 -1.37
C VAL A 110 8.00 0.02 -0.72
N LEU A 111 7.74 0.10 0.57
CA LEU A 111 6.83 -0.79 1.27
C LEU A 111 5.43 -0.17 1.19
N PHE A 112 4.59 -0.75 0.34
CA PHE A 112 3.24 -0.25 0.09
C PHE A 112 2.22 -1.09 0.87
N ILE A 113 1.46 -0.45 1.76
CA ILE A 113 0.40 -1.10 2.55
C ILE A 113 -0.95 -0.65 1.99
N SER A 114 -1.80 -1.60 1.64
CA SER A 114 -3.13 -1.35 1.10
C SER A 114 -4.06 -2.54 1.32
N HIS A 115 -5.35 -2.27 1.42
CA HIS A 115 -6.40 -3.28 1.36
C HIS A 115 -6.97 -3.46 -0.07
N ASP A 116 -6.51 -2.66 -1.04
CA ASP A 116 -6.98 -2.67 -2.42
C ASP A 116 -6.05 -3.53 -3.29
N MET A 117 -6.53 -4.74 -3.63
CA MET A 117 -5.76 -5.70 -4.44
C MET A 117 -5.55 -5.22 -5.87
N ALA A 118 -6.45 -4.41 -6.44
CA ALA A 118 -6.29 -3.82 -7.77
C ALA A 118 -5.10 -2.87 -7.81
N VAL A 119 -4.95 -2.05 -6.78
CA VAL A 119 -3.80 -1.16 -6.61
C VAL A 119 -2.51 -1.97 -6.45
N VAL A 120 -2.50 -2.96 -5.57
CA VAL A 120 -1.34 -3.84 -5.34
C VAL A 120 -0.91 -4.52 -6.63
N SER A 121 -1.86 -5.02 -7.44
CA SER A 121 -1.59 -5.68 -8.71
C SER A 121 -0.86 -4.80 -9.72
N GLN A 122 -1.12 -3.49 -9.71
CA GLN A 122 -0.51 -2.55 -10.64
C GLN A 122 0.86 -2.02 -10.19
N LEU A 123 1.08 -1.93 -8.88
CA LEU A 123 2.24 -1.22 -8.34
C LEU A 123 3.37 -2.13 -7.88
N CYS A 124 3.05 -3.23 -7.20
CA CYS A 124 4.01 -4.02 -6.46
C CYS A 124 4.72 -5.04 -7.36
N ASP A 125 5.93 -5.42 -6.99
CA ASP A 125 6.69 -6.50 -7.61
C ASP A 125 6.54 -7.80 -6.80
N SER A 126 6.41 -7.69 -5.47
CA SER A 126 6.16 -8.79 -4.53
C SER A 126 5.02 -8.42 -3.59
N VAL A 127 4.32 -9.44 -3.09
CA VAL A 127 3.15 -9.27 -2.23
C VAL A 127 3.32 -10.11 -0.95
N TYR A 128 2.92 -9.52 0.18
CA TYR A 128 2.77 -10.17 1.46
C TYR A 128 1.32 -9.98 1.91
N VAL A 129 0.56 -11.06 1.96
CA VAL A 129 -0.82 -11.04 2.45
C VAL A 129 -0.80 -11.27 3.95
N MET A 130 -1.47 -10.41 4.70
CA MET A 130 -1.55 -10.48 6.15
C MET A 130 -2.98 -10.78 6.61
N TYR A 131 -3.10 -11.60 7.63
CA TYR A 131 -4.35 -11.83 8.34
C TYR A 131 -4.09 -11.91 9.85
N ALA A 132 -4.88 -11.20 10.63
CA ALA A 132 -4.78 -11.18 12.10
C ALA A 132 -3.35 -10.98 12.63
N GLY A 133 -2.59 -10.03 12.02
CA GLY A 133 -1.23 -9.67 12.43
C GLY A 133 -0.11 -10.58 11.90
N SER A 134 -0.43 -11.66 11.19
CA SER A 134 0.55 -12.61 10.65
C SER A 134 0.58 -12.62 9.13
N VAL A 135 1.76 -12.84 8.55
CA VAL A 135 1.89 -13.10 7.11
C VAL A 135 1.40 -14.52 6.81
N ILE A 136 0.38 -14.63 5.98
CA ILE A 136 -0.25 -15.91 5.63
C ILE A 136 0.10 -16.39 4.23
N GLU A 137 0.47 -15.49 3.34
CA GLU A 137 0.95 -15.80 2.00
C GLU A 137 1.93 -14.75 1.53
N SER A 138 2.95 -15.14 0.77
CA SER A 138 3.91 -14.21 0.17
C SER A 138 4.50 -14.80 -1.11
N GLY A 139 4.90 -13.91 -2.03
CA GLY A 139 5.53 -14.32 -3.29
C GLY A 139 5.65 -13.18 -4.29
N VAL A 140 6.10 -13.52 -5.48
CA VAL A 140 6.04 -12.63 -6.63
C VAL A 140 4.57 -12.29 -6.90
N LYS A 141 4.30 -11.06 -7.25
CA LYS A 141 2.94 -10.56 -7.47
C LYS A 141 2.10 -11.46 -8.37
N ALA A 142 2.66 -11.89 -9.50
CA ALA A 142 1.94 -12.74 -10.47
C ALA A 142 1.46 -14.04 -9.83
N ASP A 143 2.29 -14.69 -9.02
CA ASP A 143 1.95 -15.96 -8.40
C ASP A 143 0.86 -15.79 -7.33
N VAL A 144 0.99 -14.78 -6.45
CA VAL A 144 0.00 -14.53 -5.39
C VAL A 144 -1.36 -14.12 -5.96
N ILE A 145 -1.39 -13.38 -7.07
CA ILE A 145 -2.64 -12.88 -7.67
C ILE A 145 -3.31 -13.92 -8.57
N HIS A 146 -2.55 -14.60 -9.44
CA HIS A 146 -3.13 -15.55 -10.40
C HIS A 146 -3.19 -16.99 -9.87
N HIS A 147 -2.31 -17.34 -8.93
CA HIS A 147 -2.20 -18.66 -8.34
C HIS A 147 -2.19 -18.61 -6.80
N PRO A 148 -3.18 -17.94 -6.17
CA PRO A 148 -3.25 -17.85 -4.71
C PRO A 148 -3.35 -19.23 -4.08
N ARG A 149 -2.72 -19.43 -2.93
CA ARG A 149 -2.66 -20.71 -2.22
C ARG A 149 -3.45 -20.70 -0.91
N HIS A 150 -3.52 -19.55 -0.25
CA HIS A 150 -4.24 -19.44 1.01
C HIS A 150 -5.73 -19.15 0.76
N PRO A 151 -6.67 -19.88 1.40
CA PRO A 151 -8.11 -19.63 1.23
C PRO A 151 -8.56 -18.19 1.49
N TYR A 152 -7.89 -17.47 2.40
CA TYR A 152 -8.16 -16.05 2.62
C TYR A 152 -7.76 -15.19 1.42
N THR A 153 -6.58 -15.43 0.83
CA THR A 153 -6.10 -14.70 -0.36
C THR A 153 -7.05 -14.91 -1.53
N ILE A 154 -7.51 -16.14 -1.73
CA ILE A 154 -8.51 -16.49 -2.75
C ILE A 154 -9.80 -15.71 -2.50
N GLY A 155 -10.34 -15.76 -1.28
CA GLY A 155 -11.55 -15.03 -0.93
C GLY A 155 -11.39 -13.51 -1.09
N LEU A 156 -10.22 -12.95 -0.73
CA LEU A 156 -9.94 -11.53 -0.88
C LEU A 156 -9.95 -11.09 -2.35
N LEU A 157 -9.33 -11.89 -3.25
CA LEU A 157 -9.32 -11.63 -4.68
C LEU A 157 -10.72 -11.78 -5.29
N GLN A 158 -11.48 -12.80 -4.90
CA GLN A 158 -12.86 -13.00 -5.38
C GLN A 158 -13.82 -11.89 -4.96
N CYS A 159 -13.58 -11.23 -3.82
CA CYS A 159 -14.36 -10.08 -3.36
C CYS A 159 -14.03 -8.78 -4.11
N ALA A 160 -13.00 -8.75 -4.96
CA ALA A 160 -12.62 -7.55 -5.70
C ALA A 160 -13.69 -7.20 -6.76
N PRO A 161 -14.09 -5.91 -6.87
CA PRO A 161 -15.16 -5.48 -7.79
C PRO A 161 -14.89 -5.83 -9.26
N GLU A 162 -13.63 -5.96 -9.64
CA GLU A 162 -13.20 -6.29 -11.01
C GLU A 162 -13.60 -7.69 -11.45
N HIS A 163 -13.83 -8.61 -10.50
CA HIS A 163 -14.30 -9.96 -10.76
C HIS A 163 -15.83 -10.10 -10.67
N GLY A 164 -16.52 -9.00 -10.35
CA GLY A 164 -17.96 -8.98 -10.17
C GLY A 164 -18.71 -9.08 -11.51
N VAL A 165 -19.71 -9.95 -11.57
CA VAL A 165 -20.68 -9.94 -12.66
C VAL A 165 -21.64 -8.76 -12.45
N PRO A 166 -21.88 -7.90 -13.47
CA PRO A 166 -22.80 -6.78 -13.33
C PRO A 166 -24.16 -7.21 -12.77
N ARG A 167 -24.66 -6.50 -11.76
CA ARG A 167 -25.94 -6.75 -11.07
C ARG A 167 -25.99 -8.00 -10.17
N GLN A 168 -24.86 -8.66 -9.91
CA GLN A 168 -24.77 -9.70 -8.88
C GLN A 168 -24.11 -9.14 -7.61
N LEU A 169 -24.51 -9.67 -6.46
CA LEU A 169 -23.83 -9.38 -5.20
C LEU A 169 -22.41 -9.95 -5.26
N LEU A 170 -21.42 -9.13 -4.89
CA LEU A 170 -20.06 -9.62 -4.76
C LEU A 170 -20.00 -10.70 -3.67
N PRO A 171 -19.21 -11.76 -3.87
CA PRO A 171 -18.96 -12.73 -2.82
C PRO A 171 -18.34 -12.03 -1.62
N ALA A 172 -18.65 -12.49 -0.44
CA ALA A 172 -18.07 -11.97 0.80
C ALA A 172 -17.45 -13.13 1.59
N ILE A 173 -16.32 -12.85 2.23
CA ILE A 173 -15.71 -13.82 3.15
C ILE A 173 -16.62 -13.93 4.39
N PRO A 174 -17.18 -15.12 4.70
CA PRO A 174 -18.13 -15.26 5.79
C PRO A 174 -17.49 -15.03 7.16
N GLY A 175 -18.33 -14.77 8.17
CA GLY A 175 -17.92 -14.59 9.56
C GLY A 175 -17.26 -13.24 9.83
N THR A 176 -16.74 -13.06 11.03
CA THR A 176 -16.10 -11.84 11.53
C THR A 176 -14.60 -12.04 11.72
N VAL A 177 -13.83 -10.95 11.57
CA VAL A 177 -12.39 -10.97 11.88
C VAL A 177 -12.22 -11.22 13.39
N PRO A 178 -11.31 -12.13 13.80
CA PRO A 178 -11.09 -12.41 15.20
C PRO A 178 -10.57 -11.18 15.95
N ASN A 179 -10.88 -11.11 17.24
CA ASN A 179 -10.32 -10.08 18.10
C ASN A 179 -8.79 -10.29 18.22
N LEU A 180 -8.01 -9.30 17.87
CA LEU A 180 -6.54 -9.38 17.87
C LEU A 180 -5.94 -9.58 19.27
N THR A 181 -6.68 -9.23 20.33
CA THR A 181 -6.25 -9.48 21.72
C THR A 181 -6.56 -10.90 22.21
N HIS A 182 -7.41 -11.64 21.47
CA HIS A 182 -7.83 -13.01 21.80
C HIS A 182 -7.97 -13.79 20.50
N LEU A 183 -6.83 -14.14 19.91
CA LEU A 183 -6.82 -14.97 18.71
C LEU A 183 -7.25 -16.40 19.05
N PRO A 184 -7.96 -17.08 18.12
CA PRO A 184 -8.27 -18.50 18.30
C PRO A 184 -6.98 -19.34 18.32
N ASP A 185 -7.02 -20.46 19.01
CA ASP A 185 -5.95 -21.45 18.95
C ASP A 185 -5.81 -21.99 17.52
N GLY A 186 -4.58 -22.22 17.08
CA GLY A 186 -4.29 -22.72 15.75
C GLY A 186 -4.34 -21.66 14.64
N CYS A 187 -4.89 -22.03 13.50
CA CYS A 187 -5.01 -21.14 12.35
C CYS A 187 -6.04 -20.02 12.63
N ALA A 188 -5.59 -18.77 12.64
CA ALA A 188 -6.46 -17.61 12.92
C ALA A 188 -7.62 -17.44 11.93
N PHE A 189 -7.51 -17.99 10.71
CA PHE A 189 -8.56 -17.94 9.69
C PHE A 189 -9.51 -19.15 9.76
N ARG A 190 -9.27 -20.17 10.61
CA ARG A 190 -9.99 -21.45 10.66
C ARG A 190 -11.51 -21.30 10.65
N ASP A 191 -12.05 -20.44 11.50
CA ASP A 191 -13.49 -20.30 11.70
C ASP A 191 -14.23 -19.65 10.51
N ARG A 192 -13.49 -19.09 9.55
CA ARG A 192 -13.98 -18.46 8.32
C ARG A 192 -13.57 -19.23 7.07
N CYS A 193 -12.79 -20.29 7.23
CA CYS A 193 -12.14 -21.00 6.13
C CYS A 193 -13.04 -22.12 5.60
N TYR A 194 -13.37 -22.06 4.32
CA TYR A 194 -14.13 -23.14 3.66
C TYR A 194 -13.34 -24.46 3.52
N ALA A 195 -12.00 -24.39 3.62
CA ALA A 195 -11.12 -25.54 3.52
C ALA A 195 -10.57 -25.98 4.90
N ALA A 196 -11.19 -25.55 6.01
CA ALA A 196 -10.72 -25.90 7.35
C ALA A 196 -10.78 -27.42 7.59
N GLY A 197 -9.73 -27.94 8.21
CA GLY A 197 -9.63 -29.36 8.60
C GLY A 197 -8.94 -29.53 9.95
N ALA A 198 -8.78 -30.76 10.40
CA ALA A 198 -8.28 -31.09 11.74
C ALA A 198 -6.89 -30.49 12.06
N GLN A 199 -5.99 -30.38 11.05
CA GLN A 199 -4.67 -29.77 11.27
C GLN A 199 -4.73 -28.26 11.59
N CYS A 200 -5.84 -27.56 11.25
CA CYS A 200 -6.02 -26.15 11.54
C CYS A 200 -6.17 -25.82 13.03
N GLU A 201 -6.24 -26.82 13.91
CA GLU A 201 -6.12 -26.66 15.37
C GLU A 201 -4.69 -26.27 15.78
N ASN A 202 -3.73 -26.39 14.87
CA ASN A 202 -2.35 -25.96 15.06
C ASN A 202 -2.05 -24.75 14.18
N VAL A 203 -1.14 -23.88 14.64
CA VAL A 203 -0.70 -22.72 13.87
C VAL A 203 0.14 -23.19 12.68
N PRO A 204 -0.25 -22.88 11.42
CA PRO A 204 0.54 -23.24 10.25
C PRO A 204 1.78 -22.36 10.14
N ALA A 205 2.92 -22.96 9.81
CA ALA A 205 4.14 -22.24 9.51
C ALA A 205 4.12 -21.69 8.06
N LEU A 206 4.77 -20.54 7.82
CA LEU A 206 4.94 -20.00 6.49
C LEU A 206 6.01 -20.82 5.73
N THR A 207 5.57 -21.76 4.91
CA THR A 207 6.44 -22.71 4.17
C THR A 207 6.28 -22.51 2.67
N ALA A 208 7.23 -23.03 1.87
CA ALA A 208 7.11 -23.05 0.42
C ALA A 208 5.86 -23.85 -0.01
N CYS A 209 5.05 -23.30 -0.91
CA CYS A 209 3.78 -23.89 -1.33
C CYS A 209 3.49 -23.80 -2.83
N GLY A 210 4.37 -23.22 -3.60
CA GLY A 210 4.25 -23.03 -5.05
C GLY A 210 5.61 -22.86 -5.71
N ASP A 211 5.58 -22.46 -6.97
CA ASP A 211 6.77 -22.12 -7.73
C ASP A 211 7.32 -20.74 -7.32
N ASN A 212 8.50 -20.38 -7.82
CA ASN A 212 9.08 -19.02 -7.70
C ASN A 212 9.16 -18.46 -6.26
N ASN A 213 9.47 -19.30 -5.26
CA ASN A 213 9.54 -18.90 -3.86
C ASN A 213 8.20 -18.43 -3.23
N GLN A 214 7.05 -18.80 -3.80
CA GLN A 214 5.77 -18.57 -3.14
C GLN A 214 5.70 -19.36 -1.82
N ARG A 215 5.26 -18.70 -0.76
CA ARG A 215 5.14 -19.27 0.58
C ARG A 215 3.72 -19.08 1.10
N CYS A 216 3.23 -20.06 1.84
CA CYS A 216 1.89 -20.07 2.40
C CYS A 216 1.87 -20.66 3.80
N ALA A 217 1.18 -20.01 4.71
CA ALA A 217 0.90 -20.51 6.05
C ALA A 217 -0.46 -21.21 6.08
N CYS A 218 -0.56 -22.35 5.44
CA CYS A 218 -1.79 -23.13 5.33
C CYS A 218 -1.50 -24.63 5.34
N TRP A 219 -2.31 -25.40 6.09
CA TRP A 219 -2.24 -26.86 6.11
C TRP A 219 -2.86 -27.50 4.86
N TYR A 220 -3.77 -26.79 4.21
CA TYR A 220 -4.51 -27.23 3.02
C TYR A 220 -4.43 -26.18 1.91
N PRO A 221 -3.21 -25.90 1.38
CA PRO A 221 -3.05 -24.90 0.31
C PRO A 221 -3.85 -25.29 -0.93
N GLN A 222 -4.52 -24.35 -1.52
CA GLN A 222 -5.39 -24.56 -2.67
C GLN A 222 -4.62 -24.43 -3.98
N GLN A 223 -5.21 -24.91 -5.08
CA GLN A 223 -4.67 -24.82 -6.44
C GLN A 223 -5.70 -24.14 -7.36
N GLU A 224 -6.14 -22.96 -6.97
CA GLU A 224 -7.03 -22.19 -7.83
C GLU A 224 -6.25 -21.29 -8.78
N VAL A 225 -6.78 -21.11 -10.00
CA VAL A 225 -6.29 -20.15 -11.00
C VAL A 225 -7.33 -19.05 -11.08
N ILE A 226 -6.95 -17.82 -10.73
CA ILE A 226 -7.82 -16.66 -10.87
C ILE A 226 -7.42 -15.91 -12.14
N SER A 227 -8.36 -15.86 -13.09
CA SER A 227 -8.21 -15.03 -14.28
C SER A 227 -8.52 -13.58 -13.91
N VAL A 228 -7.51 -12.71 -13.93
CA VAL A 228 -7.60 -11.28 -13.64
C VAL A 228 -7.56 -10.50 -14.94
#